data_50b9962e903180ab9bb0ee8722451f30
#
_entry.id   50b9962e903180ab9bb0ee8722451f30
#
_cell.length_a   1.000
_cell.length_b   1.000
_cell.length_c   1.000
_cell.angle_alpha   90.00
_cell.angle_beta   90.00
_cell.angle_gamma   90.00
#
_symmetry.space_group_name_H-M   'P 1'
#
loop_
_entity.id
_entity.type
_entity.pdbx_description
1 polymer ?
#
loop_
_entity_poly.entity_id
_entity_poly.type
_entity_poly.pdbx_seq_one_letter_code
_entity_poly.pdbx_strand_id
1 'polypeptide(L)'
;GKVFTREELSTIAALAEKYDAFVITDEVYEHIIFKPYVHTYFCSLPGMWKRTISCSSLSKTYSITGWRLGYLIGPAEVIERAKQVHDFLTVGAAAPLQEAAVTGLRFGPDYYEGLQTLYTEKRNFFVQGLDALGLAHTVPQGSYFIMVDIGKFLALPQFAGYSDLQFCEWVIRNVGVAAVPGSSFFREDVNNFMRLHFARNKDTLATAIDRLAKLNDLVK
;
A
#
# COMPACT_ATOMS: atom_id res chain seq x y z
N GLY A 1 1.73 -3.69 3.97
CA GLY A 1 1.59 -4.94 3.21
C GLY A 1 0.74 -6.02 3.89
N LYS A 2 0.09 -5.71 5.03
CA LYS A 2 -0.83 -6.63 5.70
C LYS A 2 -2.14 -6.78 4.93
N VAL A 3 -2.68 -7.99 4.87
CA VAL A 3 -4.06 -8.29 4.48
C VAL A 3 -4.83 -8.69 5.73
N PHE A 4 -5.92 -8.00 6.02
CA PHE A 4 -6.76 -8.33 7.17
C PHE A 4 -7.49 -9.66 6.94
N THR A 5 -7.48 -10.51 7.96
CA THR A 5 -8.26 -11.75 7.95
C THR A 5 -9.75 -11.44 8.22
N ARG A 6 -10.61 -12.38 7.88
CA ARG A 6 -12.04 -12.25 8.14
C ARG A 6 -12.34 -12.11 9.65
N GLU A 7 -11.58 -12.80 10.49
CA GLU A 7 -11.70 -12.76 11.95
C GLU A 7 -11.32 -11.36 12.50
N GLU A 8 -10.21 -10.79 12.01
CA GLU A 8 -9.81 -9.44 12.38
C GLU A 8 -10.85 -8.41 11.96
N LEU A 9 -11.35 -8.51 10.73
CA LEU A 9 -12.42 -7.64 10.23
C LEU A 9 -13.73 -7.83 11.03
N SER A 10 -14.06 -9.06 11.44
CA SER A 10 -15.23 -9.32 12.28
C SER A 10 -15.11 -8.67 13.66
N THR A 11 -13.90 -8.60 14.21
CA THR A 11 -13.64 -7.89 15.46
C THR A 11 -13.90 -6.37 15.30
N ILE A 12 -13.45 -5.79 14.19
CA ILE A 12 -13.72 -4.37 13.86
C ILE A 12 -15.22 -4.16 13.66
N ALA A 13 -15.92 -5.09 12.99
CA ALA A 13 -17.36 -5.02 12.77
C ALA A 13 -18.13 -5.01 14.10
N ALA A 14 -17.76 -5.85 15.04
CA ALA A 14 -18.38 -5.89 16.38
C ALA A 14 -18.18 -4.57 17.14
N LEU A 15 -17.01 -3.93 17.01
CA LEU A 15 -16.76 -2.61 17.59
C LEU A 15 -17.60 -1.53 16.92
N ALA A 16 -17.71 -1.56 15.59
CA ALA A 16 -18.52 -0.62 14.82
C ALA A 16 -20.01 -0.72 15.21
N GLU A 17 -20.51 -1.92 15.44
CA GLU A 17 -21.88 -2.13 15.94
C GLU A 17 -22.03 -1.61 17.38
N LYS A 18 -21.11 -1.99 18.26
CA LYS A 18 -21.15 -1.61 19.68
C LYS A 18 -21.18 -0.10 19.89
N TYR A 19 -20.45 0.64 19.09
CA TYR A 19 -20.30 2.09 19.21
C TYR A 19 -21.12 2.89 18.19
N ASP A 20 -21.98 2.21 17.43
CA ASP A 20 -22.76 2.80 16.33
C ASP A 20 -21.91 3.67 15.38
N ALA A 21 -20.73 3.16 15.02
CA ALA A 21 -19.78 3.87 14.20
C ALA A 21 -19.91 3.50 12.72
N PHE A 22 -19.65 4.47 11.84
CA PHE A 22 -19.38 4.22 10.43
C PHE A 22 -17.95 3.73 10.26
N VAL A 23 -17.75 2.86 9.26
CA VAL A 23 -16.44 2.37 8.85
C VAL A 23 -16.14 2.85 7.44
N ILE A 24 -15.04 3.56 7.28
CA ILE A 24 -14.53 3.99 5.98
C ILE A 24 -13.31 3.11 5.68
N THR A 25 -13.34 2.38 4.56
CA THR A 25 -12.24 1.53 4.13
C THR A 25 -11.52 2.14 2.93
N ASP A 26 -10.19 1.96 2.86
CA ASP A 26 -9.40 2.19 1.66
C ASP A 26 -8.99 0.84 1.08
N GLU A 27 -9.60 0.44 -0.02
CA GLU A 27 -9.46 -0.88 -0.65
C GLU A 27 -8.69 -0.81 -1.98
N VAL A 28 -7.88 0.24 -2.18
CA VAL A 28 -7.17 0.51 -3.45
C VAL A 28 -6.24 -0.62 -3.91
N TYR A 29 -5.83 -1.51 -3.02
CA TYR A 29 -4.97 -2.66 -3.32
C TYR A 29 -5.72 -3.99 -3.38
N GLU A 30 -7.03 -4.00 -3.47
CA GLU A 30 -7.92 -5.17 -3.47
C GLU A 30 -7.52 -6.28 -4.47
N HIS A 31 -6.88 -5.91 -5.58
CA HIS A 31 -6.41 -6.85 -6.61
C HIS A 31 -4.89 -7.12 -6.58
N ILE A 32 -4.15 -6.50 -5.65
CA ILE A 32 -2.71 -6.75 -5.47
C ILE A 32 -2.52 -7.47 -4.14
N ILE A 33 -2.92 -8.72 -4.12
CA ILE A 33 -2.91 -9.61 -2.96
C ILE A 33 -2.13 -10.88 -3.33
N PHE A 34 -1.33 -11.40 -2.42
CA PHE A 34 -0.47 -12.55 -2.66
C PHE A 34 -1.02 -13.81 -2.00
N LYS A 35 -1.07 -14.91 -2.75
CA LYS A 35 -1.50 -16.21 -2.19
C LYS A 35 -0.64 -16.58 -0.96
N PRO A 36 -1.24 -17.18 0.08
CA PRO A 36 -2.62 -17.70 0.18
C PRO A 36 -3.67 -16.65 0.64
N TYR A 37 -3.30 -15.37 0.79
CA TYR A 37 -4.18 -14.33 1.29
C TYR A 37 -5.26 -13.96 0.27
N VAL A 38 -6.42 -13.53 0.79
CA VAL A 38 -7.59 -13.13 -0.01
C VAL A 38 -8.12 -11.82 0.57
N HIS A 39 -8.45 -10.88 -0.30
CA HIS A 39 -9.13 -9.64 0.12
C HIS A 39 -10.56 -9.94 0.56
N THR A 40 -10.97 -9.39 1.68
CA THR A 40 -12.34 -9.45 2.18
C THR A 40 -12.90 -8.03 2.24
N TYR A 41 -13.91 -7.74 1.43
CA TYR A 41 -14.60 -6.46 1.47
C TYR A 41 -15.34 -6.31 2.81
N PHE A 42 -15.04 -5.26 3.56
CA PHE A 42 -15.64 -5.04 4.87
C PHE A 42 -17.16 -4.88 4.78
N CYS A 43 -17.66 -4.22 3.75
CA CYS A 43 -19.10 -4.05 3.50
C CYS A 43 -19.84 -5.37 3.27
N SER A 44 -19.14 -6.47 2.93
CA SER A 44 -19.73 -7.79 2.73
C SER A 44 -19.94 -8.58 4.03
N LEU A 45 -19.41 -8.11 5.15
CA LEU A 45 -19.64 -8.74 6.44
C LEU A 45 -21.09 -8.56 6.90
N PRO A 46 -21.65 -9.50 7.66
CA PRO A 46 -23.02 -9.40 8.16
C PRO A 46 -23.26 -8.05 8.87
N GLY A 47 -24.32 -7.34 8.51
CA GLY A 47 -24.71 -6.06 9.11
C GLY A 47 -23.87 -4.84 8.70
N MET A 48 -22.74 -5.02 8.01
CA MET A 48 -21.81 -3.93 7.75
C MET A 48 -22.18 -3.05 6.55
N TRP A 49 -22.97 -3.53 5.60
CA TRP A 49 -23.37 -2.73 4.44
C TRP A 49 -23.95 -1.36 4.82
N LYS A 50 -24.83 -1.31 5.81
CA LYS A 50 -25.53 -0.09 6.22
C LYS A 50 -24.64 0.96 6.92
N ARG A 51 -23.41 0.60 7.28
CA ARG A 51 -22.47 1.47 8.00
C ARG A 51 -21.08 1.53 7.39
N THR A 52 -20.89 1.00 6.16
CA THR A 52 -19.60 1.01 5.48
C THR A 52 -19.62 1.96 4.30
N ILE A 53 -18.55 2.74 4.19
CA ILE A 53 -18.20 3.49 2.99
C ILE A 53 -16.90 2.88 2.46
N SER A 54 -17.03 2.07 1.43
CA SER A 54 -15.88 1.45 0.77
C SER A 54 -15.31 2.42 -0.26
N CYS A 55 -14.06 2.81 -0.08
CA CYS A 55 -13.31 3.67 -0.98
C CYS A 55 -12.33 2.82 -1.78
N SER A 56 -12.34 2.95 -3.09
CA SER A 56 -11.33 2.33 -3.94
C SER A 56 -10.95 3.24 -5.09
N SER A 57 -9.93 2.85 -5.83
CA SER A 57 -9.39 3.64 -6.91
C SER A 57 -8.94 2.74 -8.05
N LEU A 58 -9.13 3.21 -9.27
CA LEU A 58 -8.63 2.56 -10.49
C LEU A 58 -7.12 2.73 -10.67
N SER A 59 -6.51 3.57 -9.83
CA SER A 59 -5.11 4.00 -9.92
C SER A 59 -4.10 2.85 -9.89
N LYS A 60 -4.32 1.85 -9.04
CA LYS A 60 -3.33 0.79 -8.80
C LYS A 60 -3.60 -0.43 -9.67
N THR A 61 -4.85 -0.85 -9.71
CA THR A 61 -5.29 -1.99 -10.52
C THR A 61 -4.98 -1.80 -12.01
N TYR A 62 -5.19 -0.59 -12.54
CA TYR A 62 -4.99 -0.31 -13.97
C TYR A 62 -3.75 0.55 -14.26
N SER A 63 -2.90 0.82 -13.26
CA SER A 63 -1.69 1.64 -13.41
C SER A 63 -1.94 3.06 -13.93
N ILE A 64 -3.09 3.64 -13.63
CA ILE A 64 -3.54 4.97 -14.08
C ILE A 64 -3.58 6.00 -12.94
N THR A 65 -2.62 5.97 -12.04
CA THR A 65 -2.56 6.85 -10.86
C THR A 65 -2.74 8.33 -11.21
N GLY A 66 -2.17 8.78 -12.34
CA GLY A 66 -2.27 10.17 -12.81
C GLY A 66 -3.66 10.57 -13.31
N TRP A 67 -4.56 9.64 -13.59
CA TRP A 67 -5.91 9.94 -14.07
C TRP A 67 -6.84 10.44 -12.97
N ARG A 68 -6.51 10.21 -11.70
CA ARG A 68 -7.29 10.65 -10.54
C ARG A 68 -8.73 10.11 -10.54
N LEU A 69 -8.90 8.82 -10.86
CA LEU A 69 -10.18 8.13 -10.83
C LEU A 69 -10.29 7.19 -9.64
N GLY A 70 -11.40 7.28 -8.96
CA GLY A 70 -11.77 6.42 -7.84
C GLY A 70 -13.28 6.39 -7.67
N TYR A 71 -13.74 5.62 -6.72
CA TYR A 71 -15.17 5.47 -6.43
C TYR A 71 -15.44 5.21 -4.95
N LEU A 72 -16.65 5.56 -4.53
CA LEU A 72 -17.20 5.23 -3.23
C LEU A 72 -18.38 4.29 -3.41
N ILE A 73 -18.48 3.27 -2.56
CA ILE A 73 -19.61 2.37 -2.47
C ILE A 73 -20.14 2.39 -1.04
N GLY A 74 -21.44 2.58 -0.86
CA GLY A 74 -22.06 2.62 0.46
C GLY A 74 -23.56 2.85 0.39
N PRO A 75 -24.25 3.07 1.53
CA PRO A 75 -25.68 3.37 1.58
C PRO A 75 -26.03 4.60 0.75
N ALA A 76 -27.13 4.51 -0.02
CA ALA A 76 -27.52 5.56 -0.96
C ALA A 76 -27.62 6.96 -0.31
N GLU A 77 -28.20 7.04 0.85
CA GLU A 77 -28.35 8.30 1.62
C GLU A 77 -27.00 8.95 1.97
N VAL A 78 -25.99 8.15 2.29
CA VAL A 78 -24.63 8.64 2.58
C VAL A 78 -23.96 9.09 1.29
N ILE A 79 -24.07 8.28 0.21
CA ILE A 79 -23.47 8.61 -1.08
C ILE A 79 -24.08 9.88 -1.67
N GLU A 80 -25.38 10.10 -1.55
CA GLU A 80 -26.02 11.34 -2.01
C GLU A 80 -25.47 12.58 -1.29
N ARG A 81 -25.20 12.50 0.00
CA ARG A 81 -24.53 13.59 0.73
C ARG A 81 -23.08 13.78 0.33
N ALA A 82 -22.35 12.66 0.14
CA ALA A 82 -20.97 12.71 -0.34
C ALA A 82 -20.88 13.36 -1.74
N LYS A 83 -21.82 13.07 -2.64
CA LYS A 83 -21.91 13.69 -3.98
C LYS A 83 -22.08 15.22 -3.87
N GLN A 84 -22.95 15.70 -2.99
CA GLN A 84 -23.15 17.14 -2.78
C GLN A 84 -21.84 17.84 -2.34
N VAL A 85 -21.10 17.23 -1.41
CA VAL A 85 -19.81 17.77 -0.96
C VAL A 85 -18.76 17.71 -2.08
N HIS A 86 -18.69 16.58 -2.79
CA HIS A 86 -17.74 16.37 -3.87
C HIS A 86 -17.93 17.36 -5.04
N ASP A 87 -19.18 17.68 -5.36
CA ASP A 87 -19.53 18.66 -6.39
C ASP A 87 -18.90 20.04 -6.10
N PHE A 88 -18.98 20.50 -4.85
CA PHE A 88 -18.36 21.76 -4.44
C PHE A 88 -16.83 21.69 -4.30
N LEU A 89 -16.27 20.54 -3.99
CA LEU A 89 -14.80 20.37 -3.83
C LEU A 89 -14.06 20.22 -5.15
N THR A 90 -14.62 19.46 -6.09
CA THR A 90 -13.91 19.06 -7.32
C THR A 90 -14.79 19.01 -8.56
N VAL A 91 -16.08 19.30 -8.45
CA VAL A 91 -17.12 19.15 -9.51
C VAL A 91 -17.30 17.69 -9.92
N GLY A 92 -16.23 16.99 -10.25
CA GLY A 92 -16.24 15.58 -10.64
C GLY A 92 -14.93 15.16 -11.32
N ALA A 93 -14.77 13.86 -11.50
CA ALA A 93 -13.67 13.33 -12.28
C ALA A 93 -13.88 13.61 -13.78
N ALA A 94 -12.77 13.76 -14.54
CA ALA A 94 -12.82 14.09 -15.96
C ALA A 94 -13.61 13.04 -16.75
N ALA A 95 -14.70 13.44 -17.40
CA ALA A 95 -15.62 12.56 -18.14
C ALA A 95 -14.93 11.68 -19.20
N PRO A 96 -13.99 12.18 -20.03
CA PRO A 96 -13.28 11.33 -21.00
C PRO A 96 -12.48 10.21 -20.34
N LEU A 97 -11.91 10.45 -19.17
CA LEU A 97 -11.13 9.45 -18.43
C LEU A 97 -12.06 8.43 -17.76
N GLN A 98 -13.24 8.85 -17.29
CA GLN A 98 -14.25 7.93 -16.77
C GLN A 98 -14.73 6.97 -17.88
N GLU A 99 -15.00 7.48 -19.08
CA GLU A 99 -15.40 6.65 -20.22
C GLU A 99 -14.30 5.66 -20.61
N ALA A 100 -13.04 6.11 -20.69
CA ALA A 100 -11.91 5.23 -20.95
C ALA A 100 -11.74 4.14 -19.87
N ALA A 101 -12.01 4.46 -18.61
CA ALA A 101 -11.92 3.51 -17.49
C ALA A 101 -12.96 2.37 -17.58
N VAL A 102 -14.08 2.56 -18.26
CA VAL A 102 -15.08 1.51 -18.53
C VAL A 102 -14.43 0.30 -19.20
N THR A 103 -13.46 0.52 -20.07
CA THR A 103 -12.70 -0.57 -20.71
C THR A 103 -12.00 -1.44 -19.68
N GLY A 104 -11.29 -0.82 -18.71
CA GLY A 104 -10.62 -1.55 -17.63
C GLY A 104 -11.60 -2.32 -16.74
N LEU A 105 -12.73 -1.70 -16.39
CA LEU A 105 -13.78 -2.33 -15.57
C LEU A 105 -14.44 -3.53 -16.24
N ARG A 106 -14.31 -3.68 -17.56
CA ARG A 106 -14.79 -4.82 -18.33
C ARG A 106 -13.77 -5.93 -18.53
N PHE A 107 -12.55 -5.79 -18.03
CA PHE A 107 -11.56 -6.84 -18.12
C PHE A 107 -12.01 -8.10 -17.37
N GLY A 108 -11.74 -9.25 -17.98
CA GLY A 108 -12.04 -10.56 -17.39
C GLY A 108 -11.07 -10.99 -16.31
N PRO A 109 -11.33 -12.15 -15.68
CA PRO A 109 -10.47 -12.71 -14.62
C PRO A 109 -8.99 -12.81 -15.00
N ASP A 110 -8.68 -13.11 -16.25
CA ASP A 110 -7.31 -13.25 -16.76
C ASP A 110 -6.46 -12.01 -16.50
N TYR A 111 -7.06 -10.81 -16.58
CA TYR A 111 -6.36 -9.57 -16.27
C TYR A 111 -5.91 -9.52 -14.81
N TYR A 112 -6.80 -9.85 -13.89
CA TYR A 112 -6.55 -9.79 -12.45
C TYR A 112 -5.59 -10.89 -12.00
N GLU A 113 -5.67 -12.08 -12.60
CA GLU A 113 -4.72 -13.17 -12.39
C GLU A 113 -3.33 -12.81 -12.91
N GLY A 114 -3.26 -12.21 -14.09
CA GLY A 114 -2.02 -11.67 -14.64
C GLY A 114 -1.40 -10.58 -13.76
N LEU A 115 -2.22 -9.67 -13.22
CA LEU A 115 -1.78 -8.64 -12.28
C LEU A 115 -1.22 -9.24 -11.00
N GLN A 116 -1.90 -10.23 -10.42
CA GLN A 116 -1.44 -10.94 -9.23
C GLN A 116 -0.11 -11.67 -9.48
N THR A 117 0.02 -12.34 -10.61
CA THR A 117 1.25 -13.03 -11.02
C THR A 117 2.41 -12.04 -11.15
N LEU A 118 2.20 -10.96 -11.89
CA LEU A 118 3.20 -9.90 -12.09
C LEU A 118 3.74 -9.34 -10.78
N TYR A 119 2.84 -8.99 -9.85
CA TYR A 119 3.26 -8.43 -8.57
C TYR A 119 3.84 -9.47 -7.62
N THR A 120 3.42 -10.74 -7.72
CA THR A 120 4.03 -11.85 -6.98
C THR A 120 5.49 -12.05 -7.39
N GLU A 121 5.78 -12.04 -8.69
CA GLU A 121 7.14 -12.14 -9.20
C GLU A 121 8.02 -10.98 -8.75
N LYS A 122 7.52 -9.75 -8.84
CA LYS A 122 8.25 -8.55 -8.38
C LYS A 122 8.52 -8.59 -6.88
N ARG A 123 7.52 -8.95 -6.08
CA ARG A 123 7.68 -9.13 -4.63
C ARG A 123 8.76 -10.15 -4.31
N ASN A 124 8.66 -11.34 -4.90
CA ASN A 124 9.58 -12.43 -4.61
C ASN A 124 11.01 -12.07 -5.01
N PHE A 125 11.19 -11.45 -6.18
CA PHE A 125 12.49 -10.96 -6.63
C PHE A 125 13.10 -9.95 -5.65
N PHE A 126 12.31 -8.98 -5.21
CA PHE A 126 12.79 -7.92 -4.33
C PHE A 126 13.06 -8.43 -2.90
N VAL A 127 12.17 -9.28 -2.36
CA VAL A 127 12.35 -9.95 -1.07
C VAL A 127 13.62 -10.79 -1.07
N GLN A 128 13.85 -11.64 -2.07
CA GLN A 128 15.07 -12.44 -2.20
C GLN A 128 16.34 -11.56 -2.23
N GLY A 129 16.26 -10.41 -2.90
CA GLY A 129 17.37 -9.46 -2.91
C GLY A 129 17.66 -8.88 -1.54
N LEU A 130 16.64 -8.49 -0.78
CA LEU A 130 16.80 -7.98 0.59
C LEU A 130 17.31 -9.06 1.55
N ASP A 131 16.81 -10.29 1.42
CA ASP A 131 17.30 -11.46 2.19
C ASP A 131 18.78 -11.70 1.94
N ALA A 132 19.20 -11.70 0.67
CA ALA A 132 20.59 -11.90 0.29
C ALA A 132 21.52 -10.82 0.86
N LEU A 133 21.01 -9.61 1.09
CA LEU A 133 21.72 -8.50 1.72
C LEU A 133 21.68 -8.55 3.26
N GLY A 134 20.92 -9.48 3.86
CA GLY A 134 20.74 -9.53 5.32
C GLY A 134 20.01 -8.29 5.88
N LEU A 135 19.12 -7.69 5.07
CA LEU A 135 18.28 -6.57 5.47
C LEU A 135 16.97 -7.10 6.03
N ALA A 136 16.77 -6.99 7.34
CA ALA A 136 15.52 -7.39 7.97
C ALA A 136 14.34 -6.58 7.41
N HIS A 137 13.26 -7.26 7.08
CA HIS A 137 12.10 -6.63 6.45
C HIS A 137 10.80 -7.39 6.71
N THR A 138 9.66 -6.74 6.47
CA THR A 138 8.37 -7.41 6.44
C THR A 138 8.20 -8.20 5.14
N VAL A 139 7.42 -9.29 5.18
CA VAL A 139 7.00 -9.99 3.96
C VAL A 139 5.58 -9.55 3.60
N PRO A 140 5.39 -8.78 2.52
CA PRO A 140 4.07 -8.27 2.17
C PRO A 140 3.10 -9.39 1.79
N GLN A 141 1.88 -9.30 2.33
CA GLN A 141 0.74 -10.16 1.99
C GLN A 141 -0.10 -9.55 0.86
N GLY A 142 -0.02 -8.24 0.70
CA GLY A 142 -0.68 -7.46 -0.35
C GLY A 142 0.00 -6.11 -0.55
N SER A 143 -0.54 -5.29 -1.44
CA SER A 143 0.04 -4.04 -1.94
C SER A 143 1.41 -4.26 -2.63
N TYR A 144 2.20 -3.23 -2.77
CA TYR A 144 3.56 -3.32 -3.31
C TYR A 144 4.61 -2.64 -2.40
N PHE A 145 4.29 -2.46 -1.12
CA PHE A 145 5.19 -1.86 -0.14
C PHE A 145 5.85 -2.91 0.74
N ILE A 146 7.07 -2.60 1.16
CA ILE A 146 7.86 -3.40 2.08
C ILE A 146 8.52 -2.47 3.11
N MET A 147 8.46 -2.84 4.38
CA MET A 147 9.13 -2.13 5.46
C MET A 147 10.46 -2.81 5.73
N VAL A 148 11.54 -2.05 5.66
CA VAL A 148 12.91 -2.52 5.94
C VAL A 148 13.34 -1.95 7.28
N ASP A 149 13.81 -2.81 8.18
CA ASP A 149 14.34 -2.40 9.48
C ASP A 149 15.72 -1.79 9.30
N ILE A 150 15.87 -0.54 9.75
CA ILE A 150 17.12 0.22 9.72
C ILE A 150 17.72 0.43 11.11
N GLY A 151 17.15 -0.17 12.16
CA GLY A 151 17.57 0.01 13.54
C GLY A 151 19.05 -0.30 13.75
N LYS A 152 19.58 -1.35 13.10
CA LYS A 152 21.00 -1.69 13.15
C LYS A 152 21.93 -0.60 12.62
N PHE A 153 21.48 0.18 11.65
CA PHE A 153 22.25 1.28 11.07
C PHE A 153 22.15 2.53 11.95
N LEU A 154 20.97 2.84 12.47
CA LEU A 154 20.75 3.98 13.37
C LEU A 154 21.54 3.83 14.69
N ALA A 155 21.89 2.61 15.09
CA ALA A 155 22.72 2.33 16.25
C ALA A 155 24.22 2.61 16.02
N LEU A 156 24.65 2.86 14.78
CA LEU A 156 26.06 3.14 14.47
C LEU A 156 26.45 4.56 14.91
N PRO A 157 27.69 4.77 15.41
CA PRO A 157 28.13 6.08 15.91
C PRO A 157 27.94 7.23 14.92
N GLN A 158 28.14 6.99 13.64
CA GLN A 158 27.99 8.00 12.59
C GLN A 158 26.54 8.45 12.35
N PHE A 159 25.57 7.70 12.86
CA PHE A 159 24.14 8.03 12.77
C PHE A 159 23.55 8.33 14.15
N ALA A 160 24.38 8.52 15.17
CA ALA A 160 23.91 8.84 16.51
C ALA A 160 23.00 10.08 16.49
N GLY A 161 21.78 9.93 16.97
CA GLY A 161 20.77 10.99 16.98
C GLY A 161 20.02 11.22 15.65
N TYR A 162 20.30 10.42 14.61
CA TYR A 162 19.51 10.51 13.37
C TYR A 162 18.09 9.95 13.60
N SER A 163 17.11 10.67 13.04
CA SER A 163 15.79 10.11 12.81
C SER A 163 15.80 9.21 11.57
N ASP A 164 14.76 8.40 11.41
CA ASP A 164 14.54 7.63 10.19
C ASP A 164 14.41 8.51 8.93
N LEU A 165 13.85 9.73 9.06
CA LEU A 165 13.81 10.72 7.98
C LEU A 165 15.23 11.12 7.55
N GLN A 166 16.09 11.50 8.50
CA GLN A 166 17.47 11.88 8.21
C GLN A 166 18.26 10.71 7.60
N PHE A 167 18.01 9.50 8.09
CA PHE A 167 18.62 8.31 7.50
C PHE A 167 18.13 8.05 6.07
N CYS A 168 16.84 8.18 5.78
CA CYS A 168 16.30 8.08 4.42
C CYS A 168 16.90 9.12 3.48
N GLU A 169 17.08 10.36 3.93
CA GLU A 169 17.79 11.40 3.16
C GLU A 169 19.25 11.03 2.90
N TRP A 170 19.92 10.48 3.89
CA TRP A 170 21.29 10.00 3.73
C TRP A 170 21.36 8.86 2.71
N VAL A 171 20.42 7.90 2.76
CA VAL A 171 20.32 6.79 1.80
C VAL A 171 20.12 7.31 0.37
N ILE A 172 19.29 8.32 0.18
CA ILE A 172 19.10 8.92 -1.15
C ILE A 172 20.43 9.49 -1.66
N ARG A 173 21.16 10.23 -0.84
CA ARG A 173 22.39 10.94 -1.25
C ARG A 173 23.58 10.01 -1.46
N ASN A 174 23.73 8.98 -0.63
CA ASN A 174 24.95 8.15 -0.58
C ASN A 174 24.75 6.77 -1.22
N VAL A 175 23.53 6.22 -1.15
CA VAL A 175 23.19 4.92 -1.70
C VAL A 175 22.47 5.07 -3.05
N GLY A 176 21.72 6.15 -3.23
CA GLY A 176 20.99 6.43 -4.46
C GLY A 176 19.67 5.65 -4.57
N VAL A 177 19.07 5.29 -3.43
CA VAL A 177 17.75 4.65 -3.36
C VAL A 177 16.81 5.54 -2.56
N ALA A 178 15.67 5.91 -3.14
CA ALA A 178 14.65 6.69 -2.45
C ALA A 178 13.80 5.78 -1.57
N ALA A 179 13.64 6.16 -0.31
CA ALA A 179 12.79 5.50 0.67
C ALA A 179 11.90 6.53 1.39
N VAL A 180 10.83 6.06 2.00
CA VAL A 180 9.97 6.89 2.84
C VAL A 180 10.19 6.50 4.30
N PRO A 181 10.38 7.46 5.22
CA PRO A 181 10.59 7.14 6.65
C PRO A 181 9.38 6.40 7.21
N GLY A 182 9.65 5.39 8.04
CA GLY A 182 8.63 4.53 8.63
C GLY A 182 7.73 5.29 9.60
N SER A 183 8.29 6.23 10.37
CA SER A 183 7.56 7.06 11.33
C SER A 183 6.35 7.78 10.72
N SER A 184 6.34 8.01 9.41
CA SER A 184 5.19 8.59 8.71
C SER A 184 3.94 7.69 8.70
N PHE A 185 4.03 6.43 9.14
CA PHE A 185 2.95 5.45 9.06
C PHE A 185 2.47 4.93 10.41
N PHE A 186 3.07 5.37 11.51
CA PHE A 186 2.74 4.93 12.86
C PHE A 186 2.31 6.12 13.73
N ARG A 187 1.37 5.87 14.64
CA ARG A 187 1.01 6.82 15.68
C ARG A 187 2.00 6.77 16.84
N GLU A 188 2.48 5.55 17.12
CA GLU A 188 3.47 5.26 18.14
C GLU A 188 4.87 5.73 17.68
N ASP A 189 5.80 5.85 18.61
CA ASP A 189 7.19 6.21 18.31
C ASP A 189 7.95 5.02 17.68
N VAL A 190 7.58 4.70 16.46
CA VAL A 190 8.22 3.67 15.62
C VAL A 190 9.04 4.36 14.54
N ASN A 191 10.33 4.46 14.75
CA ASN A 191 11.26 5.27 13.95
C ASN A 191 12.46 4.47 13.40
N ASN A 192 12.37 3.14 13.41
CA ASN A 192 13.44 2.24 12.96
C ASN A 192 13.14 1.57 11.61
N PHE A 193 12.23 2.10 10.81
CA PHE A 193 11.90 1.54 9.50
C PHE A 193 12.06 2.56 8.39
N MET A 194 12.37 2.06 7.20
CA MET A 194 12.15 2.75 5.93
C MET A 194 11.21 1.93 5.05
N ARG A 195 10.27 2.60 4.35
CA ARG A 195 9.38 1.96 3.40
C ARG A 195 9.94 2.06 1.99
N LEU A 196 10.10 0.91 1.36
CA LEU A 196 10.40 0.76 -0.07
C LEU A 196 9.16 0.25 -0.81
N HIS A 197 9.24 0.20 -2.15
CA HIS A 197 8.21 -0.41 -2.97
C HIS A 197 8.83 -1.17 -4.16
N PHE A 198 8.15 -2.20 -4.62
CA PHE A 198 8.58 -3.02 -5.74
C PHE A 198 7.72 -2.86 -7.01
N ALA A 199 6.91 -1.79 -7.11
CA ALA A 199 6.13 -1.47 -8.30
C ALA A 199 7.01 -0.81 -9.38
N ARG A 200 8.09 -1.47 -9.79
CA ARG A 200 9.04 -1.06 -10.83
C ARG A 200 9.33 -2.22 -11.78
N ASN A 201 10.00 -1.96 -12.89
CA ASN A 201 10.52 -3.02 -13.74
C ASN A 201 11.68 -3.77 -13.04
N LYS A 202 12.01 -4.95 -13.53
CA LYS A 202 13.00 -5.83 -12.91
C LYS A 202 14.39 -5.20 -12.87
N ASP A 203 14.80 -4.48 -13.91
CA ASP A 203 16.13 -3.85 -13.98
C ASP A 203 16.27 -2.74 -12.94
N THR A 204 15.22 -1.95 -12.72
CA THR A 204 15.19 -0.92 -11.66
C THR A 204 15.27 -1.57 -10.27
N LEU A 205 14.57 -2.68 -10.06
CA LEU A 205 14.65 -3.43 -8.80
C LEU A 205 16.02 -4.04 -8.57
N ALA A 206 16.63 -4.62 -9.58
CA ALA A 206 18.01 -5.15 -9.53
C ALA A 206 18.99 -4.03 -9.18
N THR A 207 18.92 -2.91 -9.88
CA THR A 207 19.75 -1.73 -9.59
C THR A 207 19.57 -1.22 -8.15
N ALA A 208 18.34 -1.24 -7.64
CA ALA A 208 18.07 -0.83 -6.26
C ALA A 208 18.69 -1.79 -5.25
N ILE A 209 18.63 -3.11 -5.49
CA ILE A 209 19.26 -4.14 -4.66
C ILE A 209 20.78 -3.95 -4.66
N ASP A 210 21.40 -3.79 -5.84
CA ASP A 210 22.84 -3.56 -5.96
C ASP A 210 23.31 -2.32 -5.21
N ARG A 211 22.50 -1.25 -5.27
CA ARG A 211 22.80 -0.02 -4.54
C ARG A 211 22.65 -0.21 -3.03
N LEU A 212 21.58 -0.89 -2.57
CA LEU A 212 21.36 -1.18 -1.15
C LEU A 212 22.46 -2.03 -0.54
N ALA A 213 23.20 -2.82 -1.34
CA ALA A 213 24.36 -3.57 -0.89
C ALA A 213 25.42 -2.69 -0.19
N LYS A 214 25.52 -1.39 -0.57
CA LYS A 214 26.41 -0.43 0.07
C LYS A 214 26.12 -0.22 1.57
N LEU A 215 24.89 -0.50 2.01
CA LEU A 215 24.56 -0.43 3.44
C LEU A 215 25.34 -1.46 4.27
N ASN A 216 25.74 -2.57 3.68
CA ASN A 216 26.53 -3.58 4.37
C ASN A 216 27.97 -3.11 4.65
N ASP A 217 28.48 -2.11 3.92
CA ASP A 217 29.81 -1.56 4.17
C ASP A 217 29.85 -0.70 5.43
N LEU A 218 28.67 -0.25 5.91
CA LEU A 218 28.55 0.54 7.13
C LEU A 218 28.75 -0.29 8.42
N VAL A 219 28.52 -1.60 8.34
CA VAL A 219 28.54 -2.52 9.50
C VAL A 219 29.74 -3.47 9.50
N LYS A 220 30.70 -3.24 8.59
CA LYS A 220 32.03 -3.88 8.58
C LYS A 220 33.00 -3.13 9.47
#